data_a60eb4d6a387b351156c98549d0cf633
#
_entry.id   a60eb4d6a387b351156c98549d0cf633
#
_cell.length_a   1.000
_cell.length_b   1.000
_cell.length_c   1.000
_cell.angle_alpha   90.00
_cell.angle_beta   90.00
_cell.angle_gamma   90.00
#
_symmetry.space_group_name_H-M   'P 1'
#
loop_
_entity.id
_entity.type
_entity.pdbx_description
1 polymer ?
#
loop_
_entity_poly.entity_id
_entity_poly.type
_entity_poly.pdbx_seq_one_letter_code
_entity_poly.pdbx_strand_id
1 'polypeptide(L)'
;MKNGKRDAPDAMLAGRFDGGTHMLDLRVYYEDTDFSGIVYHANYLRYFERGRTDCLRLAGVDQSRLYREGEGLAFVVRRMEIDFHKPALMDDLVRVETRLVVVKGASLVMAQRLVRQRQGGQESDADAEFLVGASVQVAAMRAGRAARLPGALRAVLAGLSGDIPHEGGE
;
A
#
# COMPACT_ATOMS: atom_id res chain seq x y z
N MET A 1 -11.36 -20.69 -19.47
CA MET A 1 -10.54 -19.54 -19.04
C MET A 1 -9.67 -20.00 -17.87
N LYS A 2 -8.36 -20.10 -18.06
CA LYS A 2 -7.43 -20.53 -17.01
C LYS A 2 -7.28 -19.38 -16.01
N ASN A 3 -7.84 -19.55 -14.82
CA ASN A 3 -7.46 -18.77 -13.63
C ASN A 3 -5.98 -19.07 -13.36
N GLY A 4 -5.09 -18.21 -13.86
CA GLY A 4 -3.68 -18.31 -13.55
C GLY A 4 -3.51 -18.05 -12.05
N LYS A 5 -3.41 -19.13 -11.26
CA LYS A 5 -2.77 -19.08 -9.95
C LYS A 5 -1.42 -18.43 -10.19
N ARG A 6 -1.19 -17.24 -9.61
CA ARG A 6 0.15 -16.64 -9.64
C ARG A 6 1.11 -17.61 -8.98
N ASP A 7 2.26 -17.77 -9.60
CA ASP A 7 3.26 -18.70 -9.11
C ASP A 7 3.69 -18.33 -7.68
N ALA A 8 3.96 -19.34 -6.87
CA ALA A 8 4.30 -19.18 -5.45
C ALA A 8 5.37 -18.12 -5.15
N PRO A 9 6.41 -17.91 -5.98
CA PRO A 9 7.39 -16.85 -5.78
C PRO A 9 6.82 -15.42 -5.82
N ASP A 10 5.86 -15.14 -6.71
CA ASP A 10 5.25 -13.80 -6.82
C ASP A 10 4.40 -13.48 -5.59
N ALA A 11 3.68 -14.47 -5.07
CA ALA A 11 2.89 -14.32 -3.85
C ALA A 11 3.77 -14.07 -2.60
N MET A 12 4.94 -14.68 -2.53
CA MET A 12 5.89 -14.48 -1.42
C MET A 12 6.46 -13.07 -1.37
N LEU A 13 6.70 -12.45 -2.53
CA LEU A 13 7.24 -11.10 -2.63
C LEU A 13 6.20 -10.01 -2.39
N ALA A 14 4.94 -10.30 -2.64
CA ALA A 14 3.85 -9.32 -2.57
C ALA A 14 3.28 -9.11 -1.15
N GLY A 15 3.85 -9.73 -0.13
CA GLY A 15 3.36 -9.65 1.24
C GLY A 15 2.14 -10.51 1.52
N ARG A 16 1.29 -10.09 2.45
CA ARG A 16 0.10 -10.85 2.88
C ARG A 16 -1.03 -9.92 3.31
N PHE A 17 -2.26 -10.46 3.32
CA PHE A 17 -3.39 -9.82 4.00
C PHE A 17 -3.57 -10.41 5.40
N ASP A 18 -3.90 -9.54 6.34
CA ASP A 18 -4.37 -9.87 7.68
C ASP A 18 -5.50 -8.90 8.05
N GLY A 19 -6.69 -9.45 8.35
CA GLY A 19 -7.87 -8.66 8.74
C GLY A 19 -8.22 -7.49 7.81
N GLY A 20 -8.04 -7.63 6.48
CA GLY A 20 -8.29 -6.56 5.51
C GLY A 20 -7.15 -5.53 5.38
N THR A 21 -6.07 -5.68 6.15
CA THR A 21 -4.84 -4.91 6.03
C THR A 21 -3.81 -5.69 5.22
N HIS A 22 -3.27 -5.08 4.19
CA HIS A 22 -2.13 -5.63 3.47
C HIS A 22 -0.84 -5.26 4.19
N MET A 23 0.04 -6.23 4.37
CA MET A 23 1.32 -6.11 5.05
C MET A 23 2.46 -6.47 4.11
N LEU A 24 3.41 -5.56 3.92
CA LEU A 24 4.61 -5.75 3.13
C LEU A 24 5.85 -5.47 3.99
N ASP A 25 6.65 -6.50 4.22
CA ASP A 25 7.87 -6.38 5.00
C ASP A 25 9.05 -5.97 4.10
N LEU A 26 9.82 -4.98 4.53
CA LEU A 26 10.95 -4.40 3.81
C LEU A 26 12.15 -4.25 4.75
N ARG A 27 13.35 -4.30 4.17
CA ARG A 27 14.56 -3.87 4.84
C ARG A 27 14.97 -2.50 4.34
N VAL A 28 15.45 -1.66 5.24
CA VAL A 28 16.12 -0.40 4.89
C VAL A 28 17.54 -0.70 4.46
N TYR A 29 17.90 -0.27 3.26
CA TYR A 29 19.24 -0.41 2.70
C TYR A 29 20.01 0.90 2.75
N TYR A 30 21.32 0.84 2.51
CA TYR A 30 22.20 2.02 2.46
C TYR A 30 21.70 3.08 1.46
N GLU A 31 21.20 2.65 0.29
CA GLU A 31 20.64 3.52 -0.74
C GLU A 31 19.39 4.30 -0.30
N ASP A 32 18.73 3.86 0.77
CA ASP A 32 17.53 4.51 1.29
C ASP A 32 17.83 5.66 2.23
N THR A 33 19.07 5.73 2.75
CA THR A 33 19.47 6.69 3.78
C THR A 33 20.11 7.94 3.18
N ASP A 34 20.04 9.03 3.94
CA ASP A 34 20.73 10.29 3.63
C ASP A 34 22.02 10.44 4.48
N PHE A 35 22.65 11.60 4.35
CA PHE A 35 23.89 11.92 5.06
C PHE A 35 23.77 11.84 6.60
N SER A 36 22.57 12.01 7.16
CA SER A 36 22.32 11.90 8.60
C SER A 36 22.14 10.47 9.09
N GLY A 37 22.18 9.47 8.19
CA GLY A 37 22.04 8.05 8.52
C GLY A 37 20.60 7.60 8.76
N ILE A 38 19.63 8.45 8.47
CA ILE A 38 18.20 8.12 8.51
C ILE A 38 17.66 7.95 7.10
N VAL A 39 16.53 7.28 6.96
CA VAL A 39 15.85 7.15 5.67
C VAL A 39 15.49 8.53 5.12
N TYR A 40 15.94 8.82 3.89
CA TYR A 40 15.59 10.04 3.19
C TYR A 40 14.07 10.14 2.99
N HIS A 41 13.49 11.28 3.33
CA HIS A 41 12.04 11.44 3.40
C HIS A 41 11.28 11.01 2.13
N ALA A 42 11.86 11.18 0.94
CA ALA A 42 11.23 10.75 -0.31
C ALA A 42 11.17 9.21 -0.46
N ASN A 43 12.01 8.44 0.24
CA ASN A 43 12.00 6.99 0.14
C ASN A 43 10.79 6.36 0.86
N TYR A 44 10.21 7.05 1.85
CA TYR A 44 8.93 6.60 2.43
C TYR A 44 7.80 6.58 1.40
N LEU A 45 7.80 7.51 0.43
CA LEU A 45 6.83 7.49 -0.67
C LEU A 45 7.01 6.25 -1.55
N ARG A 46 8.25 5.81 -1.79
CA ARG A 46 8.56 4.59 -2.53
C ARG A 46 8.12 3.34 -1.78
N TYR A 47 8.33 3.28 -0.46
CA TYR A 47 7.83 2.18 0.36
C TYR A 47 6.31 2.09 0.30
N PHE A 48 5.62 3.22 0.45
CA PHE A 48 4.17 3.28 0.34
C PHE A 48 3.66 2.90 -1.05
N GLU A 49 4.37 3.29 -2.12
CA GLU A 49 4.02 2.89 -3.48
C GLU A 49 4.11 1.36 -3.66
N ARG A 50 5.18 0.72 -3.17
CA ARG A 50 5.32 -0.74 -3.17
C ARG A 50 4.15 -1.40 -2.43
N GLY A 51 3.82 -0.91 -1.25
CA GLY A 51 2.69 -1.40 -0.46
C GLY A 51 1.35 -1.31 -1.22
N ARG A 52 1.07 -0.19 -1.87
CA ARG A 52 -0.16 -0.04 -2.69
C ARG A 52 -0.17 -0.97 -3.89
N THR A 53 0.93 -1.06 -4.61
CA THR A 53 1.07 -1.92 -5.79
C THR A 53 0.85 -3.38 -5.42
N ASP A 54 1.47 -3.86 -4.36
CA ASP A 54 1.35 -5.27 -3.95
C ASP A 54 0.01 -5.57 -3.28
N CYS A 55 -0.57 -4.62 -2.55
CA CYS A 55 -1.94 -4.70 -2.06
C CYS A 55 -2.93 -4.94 -3.20
N LEU A 56 -2.88 -4.14 -4.26
CA LEU A 56 -3.73 -4.29 -5.43
C LEU A 56 -3.46 -5.61 -6.16
N ARG A 57 -2.18 -6.00 -6.29
CA ARG A 57 -1.78 -7.26 -6.92
C ARG A 57 -2.36 -8.48 -6.20
N LEU A 58 -2.23 -8.55 -4.89
CA LEU A 58 -2.81 -9.64 -4.08
C LEU A 58 -4.34 -9.63 -4.09
N ALA A 59 -4.95 -8.45 -4.21
CA ALA A 59 -6.39 -8.31 -4.41
C ALA A 59 -6.88 -8.80 -5.80
N GLY A 60 -5.98 -9.28 -6.65
CA GLY A 60 -6.32 -9.75 -8.00
C GLY A 60 -6.32 -8.66 -9.07
N VAL A 61 -5.87 -7.45 -8.74
CA VAL A 61 -5.78 -6.33 -9.68
C VAL A 61 -4.41 -6.35 -10.37
N ASP A 62 -4.38 -6.86 -11.60
CA ASP A 62 -3.20 -6.75 -12.46
C ASP A 62 -3.20 -5.38 -13.16
N GLN A 63 -2.41 -4.45 -12.65
CA GLN A 63 -2.36 -3.07 -13.17
C GLN A 63 -1.83 -3.02 -14.61
N SER A 64 -0.89 -3.89 -14.98
CA SER A 64 -0.36 -3.95 -16.35
C SER A 64 -1.42 -4.44 -17.34
N ARG A 65 -2.20 -5.43 -16.94
CA ARG A 65 -3.32 -5.93 -17.73
C ARG A 65 -4.43 -4.88 -17.82
N LEU A 66 -4.76 -4.24 -16.70
CA LEU A 66 -5.74 -3.17 -16.64
C LEU A 66 -5.41 -2.04 -17.62
N TYR A 67 -4.13 -1.66 -17.70
CA TYR A 67 -3.67 -0.65 -18.64
C TYR A 67 -3.79 -1.11 -20.10
N ARG A 68 -3.32 -2.32 -20.42
CA ARG A 68 -3.35 -2.84 -21.80
C ARG A 68 -4.75 -3.13 -22.32
N GLU A 69 -5.60 -3.78 -21.51
CA GLU A 69 -6.94 -4.22 -21.90
C GLU A 69 -8.03 -3.20 -21.57
N GLY A 70 -7.76 -2.25 -20.67
CA GLY A 70 -8.68 -1.20 -20.23
C GLY A 70 -8.49 0.14 -20.95
N GLU A 71 -7.98 0.12 -22.18
CA GLU A 71 -7.76 1.33 -23.00
C GLU A 71 -6.91 2.39 -22.26
N GLY A 72 -5.83 1.98 -21.59
CA GLY A 72 -4.96 2.85 -20.85
C GLY A 72 -5.48 3.29 -19.48
N LEU A 73 -6.36 2.50 -18.85
CA LEU A 73 -6.81 2.77 -17.50
C LEU A 73 -5.67 2.54 -16.51
N ALA A 74 -5.31 3.59 -15.78
CA ALA A 74 -4.25 3.59 -14.79
C ALA A 74 -4.68 4.27 -13.50
N PHE A 75 -4.01 3.92 -12.40
CA PHE A 75 -4.14 4.62 -11.12
C PHE A 75 -3.05 5.69 -11.00
N VAL A 76 -3.46 6.90 -10.61
CA VAL A 76 -2.54 8.00 -10.33
C VAL A 76 -2.79 8.57 -8.94
N VAL A 77 -1.73 8.91 -8.22
CA VAL A 77 -1.84 9.61 -6.95
C VAL A 77 -2.28 11.04 -7.22
N ARG A 78 -3.42 11.44 -6.66
CA ARG A 78 -3.96 12.80 -6.76
C ARG A 78 -3.56 13.66 -5.57
N ARG A 79 -3.55 13.07 -4.36
CA ARG A 79 -3.22 13.74 -3.12
C ARG A 79 -2.60 12.74 -2.16
N MET A 80 -1.63 13.20 -1.40
CA MET A 80 -1.04 12.44 -0.29
C MET A 80 -0.84 13.41 0.87
N GLU A 81 -1.27 12.99 2.04
CA GLU A 81 -0.94 13.60 3.32
C GLU A 81 -0.05 12.62 4.05
N ILE A 82 1.07 13.10 4.58
CA ILE A 82 2.08 12.25 5.22
C ILE A 82 2.57 12.91 6.51
N ASP A 83 2.62 12.12 7.58
CA ASP A 83 3.07 12.54 8.90
C ASP A 83 4.27 11.69 9.32
N PHE A 84 5.40 12.36 9.57
CA PHE A 84 6.65 11.74 10.00
C PHE A 84 6.76 11.85 11.52
N HIS A 85 6.75 10.72 12.22
CA HIS A 85 6.83 10.68 13.68
C HIS A 85 8.22 10.29 14.17
N LYS A 86 8.82 9.25 13.54
CA LYS A 86 10.15 8.75 13.90
C LYS A 86 10.88 8.31 12.64
N PRO A 87 12.21 8.47 12.60
CA PRO A 87 13.00 8.03 11.46
C PRO A 87 13.18 6.50 11.45
N ALA A 88 13.21 5.91 10.27
CA ALA A 88 13.78 4.60 10.05
C ALA A 88 15.29 4.72 9.81
N LEU A 89 16.03 3.72 10.23
CA LEU A 89 17.49 3.65 10.16
C LEU A 89 17.93 2.53 9.23
N MET A 90 19.18 2.60 8.79
CA MET A 90 19.80 1.50 8.03
C MET A 90 19.66 0.16 8.79
N ASP A 91 19.42 -0.91 8.04
CA ASP A 91 19.16 -2.27 8.51
C ASP A 91 17.87 -2.49 9.29
N ASP A 92 17.07 -1.44 9.53
CA ASP A 92 15.74 -1.64 10.10
C ASP A 92 14.91 -2.60 9.25
N LEU A 93 14.17 -3.49 9.91
CA LEU A 93 13.05 -4.19 9.32
C LEU A 93 11.80 -3.37 9.55
N VAL A 94 11.17 -2.96 8.46
CA VAL A 94 9.96 -2.15 8.50
C VAL A 94 8.82 -2.85 7.79
N ARG A 95 7.60 -2.60 8.22
CA ARG A 95 6.38 -3.11 7.59
C ARG A 95 5.56 -1.95 7.07
N VAL A 96 5.17 -2.02 5.80
CA VAL A 96 4.15 -1.16 5.22
C VAL A 96 2.81 -1.84 5.38
N GLU A 97 1.92 -1.21 6.12
CA GLU A 97 0.53 -1.60 6.26
C GLU A 97 -0.31 -0.74 5.33
N THR A 98 -1.15 -1.36 4.51
CA THR A 98 -2.01 -0.65 3.54
C THR A 98 -3.45 -1.12 3.69
N ARG A 99 -4.39 -0.18 3.87
CA ARG A 99 -5.83 -0.45 3.96
C ARG A 99 -6.58 0.41 2.95
N LEU A 100 -7.58 -0.18 2.30
CA LEU A 100 -8.56 0.59 1.54
C LEU A 100 -9.58 1.17 2.52
N VAL A 101 -9.73 2.49 2.48
CA VAL A 101 -10.65 3.23 3.36
C VAL A 101 -11.96 3.53 2.66
N VAL A 102 -11.87 4.05 1.43
CA VAL A 102 -13.03 4.43 0.62
C VAL A 102 -12.81 4.03 -0.83
N VAL A 103 -13.83 3.45 -1.45
CA VAL A 103 -13.85 3.19 -2.90
C VAL A 103 -15.02 3.97 -3.51
N LYS A 104 -14.72 4.94 -4.36
CA LYS A 104 -15.69 5.77 -5.10
C LYS A 104 -15.79 5.31 -6.57
N GLY A 105 -16.61 5.97 -7.36
CA GLY A 105 -16.80 5.64 -8.77
C GLY A 105 -15.55 5.75 -9.63
N ALA A 106 -14.66 6.71 -9.36
CA ALA A 106 -13.44 6.99 -10.13
C ALA A 106 -12.20 7.21 -9.24
N SER A 107 -12.29 6.91 -7.96
CA SER A 107 -11.18 7.10 -7.02
C SER A 107 -11.28 6.20 -5.81
N LEU A 108 -10.18 6.05 -5.12
CA LEU A 108 -10.09 5.34 -3.85
C LEU A 108 -9.20 6.11 -2.87
N VAL A 109 -9.41 5.89 -1.59
CA VAL A 109 -8.56 6.40 -0.51
C VAL A 109 -7.95 5.21 0.20
N MET A 110 -6.65 5.28 0.40
CA MET A 110 -5.88 4.28 1.13
C MET A 110 -5.23 4.93 2.35
N ALA A 111 -5.32 4.28 3.50
CA ALA A 111 -4.52 4.62 4.66
C ALA A 111 -3.29 3.70 4.69
N GLN A 112 -2.13 4.28 4.98
CA GLN A 112 -0.88 3.53 5.06
C GLN A 112 -0.13 3.90 6.34
N ARG A 113 0.54 2.91 6.90
CA ARG A 113 1.43 3.07 8.05
C ARG A 113 2.75 2.39 7.76
N LEU A 114 3.83 2.99 8.20
CA LEU A 114 5.14 2.33 8.29
C LEU A 114 5.45 2.09 9.76
N VAL A 115 5.71 0.85 10.10
CA VAL A 115 6.09 0.45 11.45
C VAL A 115 7.43 -0.25 11.45
N ARG A 116 8.26 -0.03 12.48
CA ARG A 116 9.50 -0.79 12.70
C ARG A 116 9.15 -2.08 13.41
N GLN A 117 9.64 -3.18 12.87
CA GLN A 117 9.51 -4.49 13.50
C GLN A 117 10.64 -4.68 14.51
N ARG A 118 10.33 -5.28 15.66
CA ARG A 118 11.37 -5.69 16.62
C ARG A 118 12.10 -6.94 16.14
N GLN A 119 13.42 -6.93 16.19
CA GLN A 119 14.23 -8.13 16.01
C GLN A 119 14.10 -8.98 17.28
N GLY A 120 13.54 -10.19 17.16
CA GLY A 120 13.49 -11.12 18.29
C GLY A 120 12.20 -11.94 18.43
N GLY A 121 11.61 -12.41 17.37
CA GLY A 121 10.93 -13.72 17.32
C GLY A 121 9.64 -13.94 18.11
N GLN A 122 8.89 -12.93 18.57
CA GLN A 122 7.47 -13.08 18.85
C GLN A 122 6.72 -11.93 18.20
N GLU A 123 6.01 -12.26 17.13
CA GLU A 123 5.15 -11.35 16.39
C GLU A 123 3.89 -11.04 17.21
N SER A 124 3.97 -10.07 18.11
CA SER A 124 2.76 -9.35 18.50
C SER A 124 2.82 -7.99 17.81
N ASP A 125 1.85 -7.70 16.93
CA ASP A 125 1.71 -6.39 16.29
C ASP A 125 1.60 -5.24 17.31
N ALA A 126 1.32 -5.55 18.56
CA ALA A 126 1.24 -4.60 19.69
C ALA A 126 2.58 -3.92 20.03
N ASP A 127 3.72 -4.51 19.64
CA ASP A 127 5.06 -4.00 19.97
C ASP A 127 5.75 -3.28 18.78
N ALA A 128 5.08 -3.15 17.65
CA ALA A 128 5.63 -2.48 16.49
C ALA A 128 5.68 -0.96 16.69
N GLU A 129 6.85 -0.35 16.46
CA GLU A 129 7.02 1.09 16.60
C GLU A 129 6.49 1.84 15.37
N PHE A 130 5.50 2.71 15.57
CA PHE A 130 4.95 3.55 14.51
C PHE A 130 5.94 4.64 14.10
N LEU A 131 6.26 4.70 12.80
CA LEU A 131 7.24 5.62 12.24
C LEU A 131 6.59 6.72 11.38
N VAL A 132 5.76 6.34 10.41
CA VAL A 132 5.19 7.27 9.44
C VAL A 132 3.77 6.85 9.08
N GLY A 133 2.86 7.81 9.02
CA GLY A 133 1.50 7.63 8.54
C GLY A 133 1.23 8.36 7.25
N ALA A 134 0.35 7.83 6.41
CA ALA A 134 -0.08 8.49 5.18
C ALA A 134 -1.54 8.21 4.83
N SER A 135 -2.21 9.24 4.31
CA SER A 135 -3.49 9.13 3.62
C SER A 135 -3.29 9.44 2.14
N VAL A 136 -3.69 8.52 1.28
CA VAL A 136 -3.42 8.62 -0.16
C VAL A 136 -4.73 8.56 -0.94
N GLN A 137 -5.01 9.62 -1.70
CA GLN A 137 -6.08 9.63 -2.69
C GLN A 137 -5.53 9.22 -4.05
N VAL A 138 -6.10 8.16 -4.60
CA VAL A 138 -5.76 7.62 -5.91
C VAL A 138 -6.95 7.79 -6.85
N ALA A 139 -6.71 8.31 -8.04
CA ALA A 139 -7.72 8.45 -9.08
C ALA A 139 -7.49 7.44 -10.20
N ALA A 140 -8.57 6.87 -10.72
CA ALA A 140 -8.54 6.12 -11.96
C ALA A 140 -8.57 7.10 -13.14
N MET A 141 -7.61 6.98 -14.04
CA MET A 141 -7.40 7.88 -15.18
C MET A 141 -7.34 7.09 -16.49
N ARG A 142 -7.90 7.65 -17.54
CA ARG A 142 -7.78 7.16 -18.91
C ARG A 142 -7.62 8.34 -19.86
N ALA A 143 -6.62 8.29 -20.74
CA ALA A 143 -6.31 9.36 -21.68
C ALA A 143 -6.27 10.77 -21.02
N GLY A 144 -5.62 10.88 -19.84
CA GLY A 144 -5.49 12.14 -19.11
C GLY A 144 -6.74 12.65 -18.40
N ARG A 145 -7.84 11.87 -18.37
CA ARG A 145 -9.10 12.24 -17.71
C ARG A 145 -9.51 11.23 -16.65
N ALA A 146 -10.25 11.68 -15.64
CA ALA A 146 -10.84 10.78 -14.66
C ALA A 146 -11.76 9.77 -15.33
N ALA A 147 -11.58 8.49 -15.01
CA ALA A 147 -12.35 7.39 -15.56
C ALA A 147 -13.04 6.59 -14.45
N ARG A 148 -14.23 6.10 -14.74
CA ARG A 148 -14.93 5.22 -13.79
C ARG A 148 -14.22 3.87 -13.69
N LEU A 149 -14.13 3.36 -12.47
CA LEU A 149 -13.68 2.00 -12.22
C LEU A 149 -14.67 1.01 -12.85
N PRO A 150 -14.18 -0.01 -13.59
CA PRO A 150 -15.01 -1.12 -14.03
C PRO A 150 -15.77 -1.75 -12.86
N GLY A 151 -17.03 -2.13 -13.05
CA GLY A 151 -17.88 -2.63 -11.97
C GLY A 151 -17.29 -3.82 -11.20
N ALA A 152 -16.70 -4.78 -11.93
CA ALA A 152 -16.03 -5.93 -11.32
C ALA A 152 -14.83 -5.53 -10.45
N LEU A 153 -14.01 -4.59 -10.94
CA LEU A 153 -12.86 -4.07 -10.19
C LEU A 153 -13.31 -3.32 -8.93
N ARG A 154 -14.34 -2.49 -9.06
CA ARG A 154 -14.90 -1.76 -7.93
C ARG A 154 -15.45 -2.70 -6.85
N ALA A 155 -16.11 -3.80 -7.23
CA ALA A 155 -16.62 -4.79 -6.29
C ALA A 155 -15.48 -5.48 -5.53
N VAL A 156 -14.40 -5.86 -6.20
CA VAL A 156 -13.21 -6.45 -5.57
C VAL A 156 -12.61 -5.48 -4.56
N LEU A 157 -12.41 -4.22 -4.94
CA LEU A 157 -11.82 -3.21 -4.06
C LEU A 157 -12.73 -2.86 -2.88
N ALA A 158 -14.05 -2.79 -3.10
CA ALA A 158 -15.02 -2.54 -2.03
C ALA A 158 -15.05 -3.69 -1.00
N GLY A 159 -14.83 -4.92 -1.44
CA GLY A 159 -14.72 -6.07 -0.53
C GLY A 159 -13.50 -6.06 0.38
N LEU A 160 -12.48 -5.25 0.05
CA LEU A 160 -11.28 -5.05 0.88
C LEU A 160 -11.41 -3.84 1.82
N SER A 161 -12.35 -2.93 1.56
CA SER A 161 -12.60 -1.80 2.44
C SER A 161 -13.43 -2.28 3.64
N GLY A 162 -12.76 -2.58 4.75
CA GLY A 162 -13.43 -2.86 6.02
C GLY A 162 -13.89 -1.57 6.71
N ASP A 163 -14.97 -1.67 7.50
CA ASP A 163 -15.41 -0.60 8.39
C ASP A 163 -14.24 -0.14 9.27
N ILE A 164 -13.96 1.17 9.21
CA ILE A 164 -13.03 1.79 10.15
C ILE A 164 -13.81 1.99 11.45
N PRO A 165 -13.35 1.47 12.59
CA PRO A 165 -13.77 2.04 13.86
C PRO A 165 -13.30 3.51 13.85
N HIS A 166 -14.22 4.45 13.94
CA HIS A 166 -13.91 5.83 14.24
C HIS A 166 -13.22 5.86 15.60
N GLU A 167 -11.89 5.87 15.63
CA GLU A 167 -11.20 6.35 16.82
C GLU A 167 -11.49 7.86 16.88
N GLY A 168 -12.36 8.19 17.86
CA GLY A 168 -12.81 9.53 18.10
C GLY A 168 -11.62 10.45 18.40
N GLY A 169 -11.54 11.55 17.69
CA GLY A 169 -10.70 12.66 18.06
C GLY A 169 -11.22 13.30 19.35
N GLU A 170 -10.38 13.43 20.33
CA GLU A 170 -10.36 14.51 21.32
C GLU A 170 -9.07 15.31 21.15
#